data_e16c08cbdeba758cd80e1a244274e149
#
_entry.id   e16c08cbdeba758cd80e1a244274e149
#
_cell.length_a   1.000
_cell.length_b   1.000
_cell.length_c   1.000
_cell.angle_alpha   90.00
_cell.angle_beta   90.00
_cell.angle_gamma   90.00
#
_symmetry.space_group_name_H-M   'P 1'
#
loop_
_entity.id
_entity.type
_entity.pdbx_description
1 polymer ?
#
loop_
_entity_poly.entity_id
_entity_poly.type
_entity_poly.pdbx_seq_one_letter_code
_entity_poly.pdbx_strand_id
1 'polypeptide(L)'
;MLLGFVGLGAVVETAYLPALRKLYGDSLCCVGFDVQPAKQPAGVTRCASLAELLATPLDTLFITTASLHHLDVLEQALAAPIARIVVEKPIVATLSQIEKLKTLLEQPDAADRVLALDHWMARIETVKRGLVSTFAEIVKIEGFL
;
A
#
# COMPACT_ATOMS: atom_id res chain seq x y z
N MET A 1 16.14 2.00 -8.22
CA MET A 1 15.10 1.51 -7.28
C MET A 1 13.94 0.94 -8.10
N LEU A 2 13.52 -0.29 -7.83
CA LEU A 2 12.46 -0.98 -8.55
C LEU A 2 11.22 -1.14 -7.64
N LEU A 3 10.14 -0.48 -8.00
CA LEU A 3 8.88 -0.51 -7.26
C LEU A 3 7.82 -1.31 -8.01
N GLY A 4 7.08 -2.15 -7.27
CA GLY A 4 5.96 -2.91 -7.79
C GLY A 4 4.61 -2.34 -7.36
N PHE A 5 3.60 -2.44 -8.21
CA PHE A 5 2.23 -2.04 -7.91
C PHE A 5 1.24 -3.16 -8.26
N VAL A 6 0.41 -3.55 -7.30
CA VAL A 6 -0.76 -4.41 -7.55
C VAL A 6 -2.00 -3.54 -7.50
N GLY A 7 -2.68 -3.41 -8.64
CA GLY A 7 -3.73 -2.41 -8.87
C GLY A 7 -3.15 -1.11 -9.43
N LEU A 8 -3.48 -0.81 -10.68
CA LEU A 8 -2.99 0.35 -11.43
C LEU A 8 -4.10 1.40 -11.58
N GLY A 9 -4.83 1.62 -10.49
CA GLY A 9 -5.94 2.58 -10.44
C GLY A 9 -5.51 4.03 -10.30
N ALA A 10 -6.50 4.91 -10.17
CA ALA A 10 -6.31 6.36 -10.12
C ALA A 10 -5.31 6.81 -9.05
N VAL A 11 -5.28 6.19 -7.86
CA VAL A 11 -4.35 6.57 -6.79
C VAL A 11 -2.89 6.40 -7.21
N VAL A 12 -2.57 5.36 -7.99
CA VAL A 12 -1.22 5.16 -8.52
C VAL A 12 -0.86 6.27 -9.49
N GLU A 13 -1.76 6.58 -10.42
CA GLU A 13 -1.53 7.57 -11.46
C GLU A 13 -1.48 9.00 -10.92
N THR A 14 -2.38 9.36 -9.99
CA THR A 14 -2.55 10.74 -9.55
C THR A 14 -1.78 11.10 -8.28
N ALA A 15 -1.38 10.12 -7.47
CA ALA A 15 -0.69 10.38 -6.21
C ALA A 15 0.69 9.71 -6.16
N TYR A 16 0.78 8.38 -6.29
CA TYR A 16 2.05 7.68 -6.09
C TYR A 16 3.09 8.02 -7.15
N LEU A 17 2.79 7.84 -8.43
CA LEU A 17 3.77 8.07 -9.50
C LEU A 17 4.29 9.51 -9.53
N PRO A 18 3.47 10.57 -9.41
CA PRO A 18 3.97 11.94 -9.33
C PRO A 18 4.89 12.18 -8.13
N ALA A 19 4.51 11.69 -6.95
CA ALA A 19 5.31 11.85 -5.73
C ALA A 19 6.65 11.10 -5.83
N LEU A 20 6.62 9.85 -6.29
CA LEU A 20 7.81 9.01 -6.42
C LEU A 20 8.77 9.54 -7.49
N ARG A 21 8.25 10.04 -8.62
CA ARG A 21 9.08 10.70 -9.64
C ARG A 21 9.75 11.96 -9.10
N LYS A 22 9.04 12.75 -8.29
CA LYS A 22 9.63 13.93 -7.66
C LYS A 22 10.76 13.56 -6.68
N LEU A 23 10.64 12.41 -5.98
CA LEU A 23 11.62 11.97 -5.00
C LEU A 23 12.84 11.30 -5.63
N TYR A 24 12.64 10.48 -6.67
CA TYR A 24 13.66 9.56 -7.18
C TYR A 24 14.11 9.86 -8.62
N GLY A 25 13.40 10.74 -9.34
CA GLY A 25 13.74 11.13 -10.70
C GLY A 25 13.94 9.93 -11.63
N ASP A 26 15.00 9.98 -12.43
CA ASP A 26 15.33 8.97 -13.44
C ASP A 26 15.79 7.61 -12.85
N SER A 27 16.11 7.56 -11.55
CA SER A 27 16.46 6.30 -10.86
C SER A 27 15.26 5.42 -10.55
N LEU A 28 14.04 5.91 -10.78
CA LEU A 28 12.79 5.19 -10.51
C LEU A 28 12.43 4.27 -11.66
N CYS A 29 12.32 2.98 -11.37
CA CYS A 29 11.72 1.96 -12.23
C CYS A 29 10.45 1.45 -11.58
N CYS A 30 9.36 1.38 -12.34
CA CYS A 30 8.07 0.89 -11.87
C CYS A 30 7.57 -0.26 -12.73
N VAL A 31 7.16 -1.33 -12.07
CA VAL A 31 6.45 -2.46 -12.69
C VAL A 31 5.11 -2.65 -12.02
N GLY A 32 4.14 -3.26 -12.67
CA GLY A 32 2.85 -3.43 -12.03
C GLY A 32 1.91 -4.40 -12.73
N PHE A 33 0.91 -4.84 -11.98
CA PHE A 33 -0.15 -5.72 -12.44
C PHE A 33 -1.53 -5.16 -12.06
N ASP A 34 -2.46 -5.24 -12.99
CA ASP A 34 -3.88 -4.98 -12.76
C ASP A 34 -4.71 -6.02 -13.52
N VAL A 35 -5.82 -6.47 -12.92
CA VAL A 35 -6.75 -7.40 -13.58
C VAL A 35 -7.43 -6.80 -14.81
N GLN A 36 -7.50 -5.46 -14.88
CA GLN A 36 -8.02 -4.74 -16.03
C GLN A 36 -6.89 -4.44 -17.02
N PRO A 37 -6.87 -5.05 -18.24
CA PRO A 37 -5.78 -4.86 -19.18
C PRO A 37 -5.55 -3.40 -19.62
N ALA A 38 -6.61 -2.60 -19.63
CA ALA A 38 -6.55 -1.19 -20.00
C ALA A 38 -5.87 -0.27 -18.96
N LYS A 39 -5.63 -0.76 -17.74
CA LYS A 39 -4.97 -0.01 -16.67
C LYS A 39 -3.45 -0.11 -16.86
N GLN A 40 -2.87 0.92 -17.44
CA GLN A 40 -1.42 1.02 -17.65
C GLN A 40 -0.98 2.49 -17.57
N PRO A 41 -0.72 3.00 -16.35
CA PRO A 41 -0.20 4.36 -16.18
C PRO A 41 1.14 4.54 -16.90
N ALA A 42 1.37 5.73 -17.45
CA ALA A 42 2.63 6.05 -18.11
C ALA A 42 3.82 5.84 -17.17
N GLY A 43 4.88 5.19 -17.66
CA GLY A 43 6.10 4.90 -16.89
C GLY A 43 6.00 3.72 -15.93
N VAL A 44 4.95 2.89 -16.05
CA VAL A 44 4.85 1.58 -15.39
C VAL A 44 4.93 0.49 -16.44
N THR A 45 5.89 -0.41 -16.31
CA THR A 45 5.97 -1.63 -17.14
C THR A 45 4.97 -2.64 -16.59
N ARG A 46 4.06 -3.08 -17.44
CA ARG A 46 3.03 -4.04 -17.05
C ARG A 46 3.56 -5.46 -17.02
N CYS A 47 3.31 -6.18 -15.92
CA CYS A 47 3.48 -7.62 -15.81
C CYS A 47 2.23 -8.35 -16.33
N ALA A 48 2.41 -9.53 -16.91
CA ALA A 48 1.31 -10.33 -17.47
C ALA A 48 0.45 -10.98 -16.37
N SER A 49 1.01 -11.18 -15.18
CA SER A 49 0.30 -11.78 -14.03
C SER A 49 0.80 -11.25 -12.70
N LEU A 50 0.00 -11.45 -11.64
CA LEU A 50 0.42 -11.19 -10.27
C LEU A 50 1.64 -12.04 -9.90
N ALA A 51 1.67 -13.30 -10.31
CA ALA A 51 2.80 -14.20 -10.04
C ALA A 51 4.11 -13.70 -10.66
N GLU A 52 4.07 -13.17 -11.87
CA GLU A 52 5.22 -12.55 -12.51
C GLU A 52 5.71 -11.32 -11.74
N LEU A 53 4.79 -10.46 -11.32
CA LEU A 53 5.13 -9.30 -10.51
C LEU A 53 5.79 -9.71 -9.19
N LEU A 54 5.22 -10.69 -8.48
CA LEU A 54 5.74 -11.14 -7.18
C LEU A 54 7.06 -11.90 -7.30
N ALA A 55 7.38 -12.48 -8.46
CA ALA A 55 8.68 -13.11 -8.74
C ALA A 55 9.77 -12.07 -9.09
N THR A 56 9.41 -10.82 -9.34
CA THR A 56 10.36 -9.75 -9.65
C THR A 56 11.08 -9.29 -8.36
N PRO A 57 12.40 -9.05 -8.39
CA PRO A 57 13.15 -8.60 -7.20
C PRO A 57 12.85 -7.13 -6.87
N LEU A 58 11.72 -6.89 -6.23
CA LEU A 58 11.23 -5.56 -5.88
C LEU A 58 11.88 -5.01 -4.61
N ASP A 59 12.25 -3.74 -4.60
CA ASP A 59 12.63 -3.01 -3.40
C ASP A 59 11.42 -2.77 -2.49
N THR A 60 10.25 -2.50 -3.08
CA THR A 60 8.99 -2.28 -2.37
C THR A 60 7.81 -2.65 -3.28
N LEU A 61 6.83 -3.33 -2.72
CA LEU A 61 5.54 -3.60 -3.35
C LEU A 61 4.46 -2.70 -2.74
N PHE A 62 3.66 -2.06 -3.59
CA PHE A 62 2.47 -1.31 -3.20
C PHE A 62 1.22 -2.09 -3.58
N ILE A 63 0.35 -2.36 -2.60
CA ILE A 63 -0.97 -2.97 -2.80
C ILE A 63 -1.99 -1.84 -2.84
N THR A 64 -2.48 -1.54 -4.03
CA THR A 64 -3.35 -0.41 -4.36
C THR A 64 -4.62 -0.86 -5.10
N THR A 65 -5.02 -2.10 -4.88
CA THR A 65 -6.26 -2.69 -5.40
C THR A 65 -7.49 -2.10 -4.70
N ALA A 66 -8.68 -2.58 -5.04
CA ALA A 66 -9.85 -2.34 -4.20
C ALA A 66 -9.67 -3.03 -2.83
N SER A 67 -10.13 -2.40 -1.76
CA SER A 67 -9.88 -2.82 -0.38
C SER A 67 -10.31 -4.25 -0.04
N LEU A 68 -11.36 -4.76 -0.72
CA LEU A 68 -11.79 -6.16 -0.57
C LEU A 68 -10.71 -7.17 -0.94
N HIS A 69 -9.76 -6.81 -1.80
CA HIS A 69 -8.71 -7.67 -2.33
C HIS A 69 -7.35 -7.46 -1.64
N HIS A 70 -7.22 -6.45 -0.77
CA HIS A 70 -5.93 -6.13 -0.13
C HIS A 70 -5.35 -7.33 0.59
N LEU A 71 -6.17 -8.02 1.39
CA LEU A 71 -5.71 -9.12 2.23
C LEU A 71 -5.27 -10.35 1.42
N ASP A 72 -5.98 -10.68 0.33
CA ASP A 72 -5.63 -11.82 -0.51
C ASP A 72 -4.34 -11.57 -1.30
N VAL A 73 -4.11 -10.32 -1.71
CA VAL A 73 -2.84 -9.92 -2.33
C VAL A 73 -1.71 -9.87 -1.30
N LEU A 74 -1.97 -9.37 -0.09
CA LEU A 74 -1.00 -9.32 0.99
C LEU A 74 -0.51 -10.71 1.38
N GLU A 75 -1.39 -11.68 1.50
CA GLU A 75 -1.05 -13.08 1.80
C GLU A 75 -0.07 -13.64 0.75
N GLN A 76 -0.36 -13.42 -0.54
CA GLN A 76 0.53 -13.86 -1.63
C GLN A 76 1.87 -13.11 -1.61
N ALA A 77 1.85 -11.79 -1.32
CA ALA A 77 3.05 -10.97 -1.24
C ALA A 77 3.95 -11.36 -0.06
N LEU A 78 3.38 -11.76 1.07
CA LEU A 78 4.14 -12.26 2.23
C LEU A 78 4.84 -13.58 1.94
N ALA A 79 4.28 -14.43 1.09
CA ALA A 79 4.92 -15.67 0.63
C ALA A 79 6.06 -15.44 -0.38
N ALA A 80 6.18 -14.23 -0.96
CA ALA A 80 7.23 -13.86 -1.88
C ALA A 80 8.41 -13.19 -1.14
N PRO A 81 9.64 -13.20 -1.71
CA PRO A 81 10.82 -12.60 -1.09
C PRO A 81 10.86 -11.06 -1.22
N ILE A 82 9.78 -10.39 -0.85
CA ILE A 82 9.64 -8.94 -0.92
C ILE A 82 9.91 -8.33 0.45
N ALA A 83 10.91 -7.46 0.53
CA ALA A 83 11.36 -6.90 1.80
C ALA A 83 10.38 -5.88 2.41
N ARG A 84 9.66 -5.14 1.59
CA ARG A 84 8.71 -4.10 2.04
C ARG A 84 7.42 -4.16 1.24
N ILE A 85 6.31 -4.18 1.96
CA ILE A 85 4.97 -4.23 1.40
C ILE A 85 4.16 -3.07 1.98
N VAL A 86 3.72 -2.16 1.13
CA VAL A 86 2.88 -1.03 1.51
C VAL A 86 1.45 -1.35 1.09
N VAL A 87 0.51 -1.30 2.04
CA VAL A 87 -0.90 -1.59 1.77
C VAL A 87 -1.73 -0.32 1.92
N GLU A 88 -2.51 -0.01 0.88
CA GLU A 88 -3.46 1.11 0.92
C GLU A 88 -4.55 0.91 1.97
N LYS A 89 -5.06 2.05 2.42
CA LYS A 89 -6.17 2.09 3.38
C LYS A 89 -7.53 1.78 2.69
N PRO A 90 -8.45 1.14 3.40
CA PRO A 90 -8.23 0.36 4.62
C PRO A 90 -7.54 -0.97 4.29
N ILE A 91 -6.68 -1.44 5.19
CA ILE A 91 -5.93 -2.70 4.98
C ILE A 91 -6.87 -3.91 4.89
N VAL A 92 -8.00 -3.86 5.60
CA VAL A 92 -9.10 -4.84 5.54
C VAL A 92 -10.42 -4.13 5.29
N ALA A 93 -11.33 -4.77 4.59
CA ALA A 93 -12.64 -4.21 4.23
C ALA A 93 -13.80 -4.76 5.08
N THR A 94 -13.59 -5.87 5.79
CA THR A 94 -14.62 -6.54 6.59
C THR A 94 -14.10 -6.99 7.94
N LEU A 95 -14.98 -7.14 8.93
CA LEU A 95 -14.61 -7.62 10.26
C LEU A 95 -14.03 -9.05 10.22
N SER A 96 -14.53 -9.91 9.33
CA SER A 96 -14.01 -11.27 9.17
C SER A 96 -12.55 -11.30 8.68
N GLN A 97 -12.10 -10.28 7.98
CA GLN A 97 -10.71 -10.18 7.52
C GLN A 97 -9.74 -9.78 8.64
N ILE A 98 -10.22 -9.24 9.77
CA ILE A 98 -9.35 -8.80 10.88
C ILE A 98 -8.60 -9.98 11.48
N GLU A 99 -9.28 -11.10 11.74
CA GLU A 99 -8.64 -12.28 12.33
C GLU A 99 -7.61 -12.91 11.37
N LYS A 100 -7.94 -12.96 10.08
CA LYS A 100 -6.98 -13.41 9.06
C LYS A 100 -5.76 -12.49 9.01
N LEU A 101 -5.94 -11.17 9.08
CA LEU A 101 -4.84 -10.21 9.11
C LEU A 101 -3.94 -10.42 10.33
N LYS A 102 -4.51 -10.61 11.52
CA LYS A 102 -3.74 -10.91 12.73
C LYS A 102 -2.87 -12.14 12.53
N THR A 103 -3.45 -13.24 12.06
CA THR A 103 -2.71 -14.49 11.79
C THR A 103 -1.59 -14.29 10.76
N LEU A 104 -1.82 -13.49 9.72
CA LEU A 104 -0.78 -13.19 8.73
C LEU A 104 0.38 -12.39 9.34
N LEU A 105 0.08 -11.40 10.19
CA LEU A 105 1.09 -10.56 10.83
C LEU A 105 1.85 -11.25 11.98
N GLU A 106 1.33 -12.36 12.51
CA GLU A 106 2.02 -13.21 13.49
C GLU A 106 3.10 -14.10 12.84
N GLN A 107 3.12 -14.22 11.50
CA GLN A 107 4.17 -14.96 10.81
C GLN A 107 5.54 -14.27 11.03
N PRO A 108 6.64 -15.02 11.08
CA PRO A 108 7.98 -14.45 11.21
C PRO A 108 8.23 -13.34 10.18
N ASP A 109 8.76 -12.22 10.63
CA ASP A 109 9.13 -11.03 9.83
C ASP A 109 7.95 -10.34 9.09
N ALA A 110 6.72 -10.85 9.17
CA ALA A 110 5.59 -10.29 8.44
C ALA A 110 5.26 -8.87 8.90
N ALA A 111 5.18 -8.63 10.20
CA ALA A 111 4.88 -7.31 10.77
C ALA A 111 5.95 -6.27 10.42
N ASP A 112 7.22 -6.67 10.32
CA ASP A 112 8.33 -5.78 9.97
C ASP A 112 8.35 -5.43 8.48
N ARG A 113 7.76 -6.28 7.64
CA ARG A 113 7.69 -6.11 6.18
C ARG A 113 6.48 -5.30 5.74
N VAL A 114 5.42 -5.22 6.54
CA VAL A 114 4.13 -4.63 6.16
C VAL A 114 3.99 -3.22 6.74
N LEU A 115 3.77 -2.25 5.88
CA LEU A 115 3.37 -0.89 6.23
C LEU A 115 1.92 -0.66 5.77
N ALA A 116 0.98 -0.63 6.70
CA ALA A 116 -0.37 -0.15 6.44
C ALA A 116 -0.38 1.37 6.37
N LEU A 117 -0.94 1.93 5.30
CA LEU A 117 -1.13 3.38 5.22
C LEU A 117 -2.28 3.80 6.12
N ASP A 118 -2.02 4.77 6.96
CA ASP A 118 -3.06 5.51 7.66
C ASP A 118 -3.49 6.74 6.85
N HIS A 119 -4.43 7.49 7.37
CA HIS A 119 -4.90 8.69 6.69
C HIS A 119 -3.75 9.72 6.59
N TRP A 120 -3.51 10.26 5.37
CA TRP A 120 -2.44 11.23 5.10
C TRP A 120 -2.42 12.43 6.06
N MET A 121 -3.57 12.84 6.57
CA MET A 121 -3.71 13.90 7.56
C MET A 121 -2.91 13.62 8.83
N ALA A 122 -2.82 12.35 9.26
CA ALA A 122 -2.04 11.97 10.44
C ALA A 122 -0.52 12.16 10.26
N ARG A 123 -0.06 12.34 9.02
CA ARG A 123 1.35 12.54 8.68
C ARG A 123 1.75 14.00 8.51
N ILE A 124 0.79 14.92 8.46
CA ILE A 124 1.08 16.35 8.33
C ILE A 124 1.58 16.89 9.68
N GLU A 125 2.77 17.48 9.67
CA GLU A 125 3.42 18.00 10.88
C GLU A 125 2.57 19.05 11.61
N THR A 126 1.85 19.88 10.88
CA THR A 126 0.92 20.87 11.45
C THR A 126 -0.22 20.20 12.22
N VAL A 127 -0.77 19.09 11.67
CA VAL A 127 -1.82 18.30 12.32
C VAL A 127 -1.26 17.62 13.57
N LYS A 128 -0.06 17.01 13.48
CA LYS A 128 0.60 16.39 14.62
C LYS A 128 0.81 17.38 15.78
N ARG A 129 1.28 18.60 15.49
CA ARG A 129 1.46 19.66 16.52
C ARG A 129 0.14 20.10 17.14
N GLY A 130 -0.92 20.22 16.35
CA GLY A 130 -2.27 20.51 16.84
C GLY A 130 -2.83 19.38 17.71
N LEU A 131 -2.58 18.12 17.33
CA LEU A 131 -3.04 16.94 18.06
C LEU A 131 -2.40 16.81 19.44
N VAL A 132 -1.12 17.14 19.58
CA VAL A 132 -0.40 17.07 20.88
C VAL A 132 -0.99 18.03 21.90
N SER A 133 -1.54 19.17 21.48
CA SER A 133 -2.16 20.15 22.38
C SER A 133 -3.61 19.86 22.75
N THR A 134 -4.29 18.94 22.05
CA THR A 134 -5.75 18.72 22.16
C THR A 134 -6.17 17.26 22.21
N PHE A 135 -5.26 16.33 22.60
CA PHE A 135 -5.54 14.89 22.59
C PHE A 135 -6.82 14.49 23.33
N ALA A 136 -7.18 15.23 24.39
CA ALA A 136 -8.41 15.02 25.15
C ALA A 136 -9.69 15.43 24.37
N GLU A 137 -9.59 16.30 23.35
CA GLU A 137 -10.73 16.74 22.55
C GLU A 137 -10.94 15.87 21.30
N ILE A 138 -9.89 15.20 20.84
CA ILE A 138 -9.94 14.36 19.62
C ILE A 138 -10.74 13.08 19.85
N VAL A 139 -10.78 12.56 21.05
CA VAL A 139 -11.65 11.42 21.43
C VAL A 139 -13.14 11.72 21.17
N LYS A 140 -13.52 13.01 21.05
CA LYS A 140 -14.90 13.41 20.67
C LYS A 140 -15.18 13.36 19.17
N ILE A 141 -14.17 13.25 18.31
CA ILE A 141 -14.33 13.20 16.84
C ILE A 141 -14.53 11.77 16.35
N GLU A 142 -14.19 10.75 17.14
CA GLU A 142 -14.41 9.32 16.81
C GLU A 142 -15.90 8.95 16.64
N GLY A 143 -16.82 9.82 17.00
CA GLY A 143 -18.26 9.65 16.79
C GLY A 143 -18.79 10.12 15.42
N PHE A 144 -17.92 10.58 14.51
CA PHE A 144 -18.29 11.14 13.19
C PHE A 144 -17.70 10.40 11.98
N LEU A 145 -17.17 9.21 12.19
CA LEU A 145 -16.70 8.33 11.10
C LEU A 145 -17.60 7.11 10.97
#